data_4e02d3899d3b6b22f329e7899969ba10
#
_entry.id   4e02d3899d3b6b22f329e7899969ba10
#
_cell.length_a   1.000
_cell.length_b   1.000
_cell.length_c   1.000
_cell.angle_alpha   90.00
_cell.angle_beta   90.00
_cell.angle_gamma   90.00
#
_symmetry.space_group_name_H-M   'P 1'
#
loop_
_entity.id
_entity.type
_entity.pdbx_description
1 polymer ?
#
loop_
_entity_poly.entity_id
_entity_poly.type
_entity_poly.pdbx_seq_one_letter_code
_entity_poly.pdbx_strand_id
1 'polypeptide(L)'
;MIKMEENLFRAEIRSVSPDGKRARVFMIDYGMSLETSLTDLFKLPKELSSVPGLVVRVHLRGIKPAGSEWSDQEMEAAKIILDVEGSTNFALTDIKYVAGECWVNMTDPQGRDVAELFIKTGAAVLDTLQGELEHP
;
A
#
# COMPACT_ATOMS: atom_id res chain seq x y z
N MET A 1 -5.50 16.45 10.04
CA MET A 1 -5.81 16.66 8.61
C MET A 1 -4.70 17.48 7.97
N ILE A 2 -4.47 17.26 6.70
CA ILE A 2 -3.55 18.05 5.90
C ILE A 2 -4.34 18.86 4.87
N LYS A 3 -3.95 20.12 4.68
CA LYS A 3 -4.50 20.97 3.63
C LYS A 3 -3.57 20.94 2.42
N MET A 4 -4.13 20.56 1.26
CA MET A 4 -3.42 20.59 -0.02
C MET A 4 -4.31 21.36 -1.00
N GLU A 5 -3.75 22.44 -1.56
CA GLU A 5 -4.53 23.39 -2.36
C GLU A 5 -5.71 23.92 -1.54
N GLU A 6 -6.95 23.68 -1.96
CA GLU A 6 -8.15 24.13 -1.23
C GLU A 6 -8.88 22.97 -0.53
N ASN A 7 -8.30 21.76 -0.55
CA ASN A 7 -8.93 20.57 -0.01
C ASN A 7 -8.27 20.11 1.29
N LEU A 8 -9.07 19.53 2.19
CA LEU A 8 -8.60 18.93 3.41
C LEU A 8 -8.66 17.40 3.28
N PHE A 9 -7.59 16.73 3.72
CA PHE A 9 -7.49 15.27 3.68
C PHE A 9 -7.14 14.75 5.07
N ARG A 10 -7.69 13.58 5.41
CA ARG A 10 -7.31 12.93 6.66
C ARG A 10 -5.90 12.36 6.53
N ALA A 11 -5.08 12.59 7.54
CA ALA A 11 -3.71 12.10 7.56
C ALA A 11 -3.30 11.74 8.97
N GLU A 12 -2.39 10.77 9.09
CA GLU A 12 -1.78 10.36 10.34
C GLU A 12 -0.32 10.83 10.36
N ILE A 13 0.06 11.48 11.46
CA ILE A 13 1.46 11.92 11.63
C ILE A 13 2.31 10.69 11.95
N ARG A 14 3.32 10.43 11.13
CA ARG A 14 4.26 9.31 11.31
C ARG A 14 5.53 9.74 12.03
N SER A 15 6.02 10.94 11.73
CA SER A 15 7.20 11.51 12.38
C SER A 15 7.18 13.02 12.26
N VAL A 16 7.92 13.69 13.14
CA VAL A 16 8.11 15.14 13.11
C VAL A 16 9.61 15.42 13.01
N SER A 17 9.99 16.41 12.22
CA SER A 17 11.39 16.78 12.07
C SER A 17 11.97 17.29 13.40
N PRO A 18 13.30 17.18 13.62
CA PRO A 18 13.92 17.63 14.86
C PRO A 18 13.70 19.10 15.17
N ASP A 19 13.54 19.96 14.14
CA ASP A 19 13.27 21.39 14.31
C ASP A 19 11.80 21.70 14.59
N GLY A 20 10.91 20.70 14.53
CA GLY A 20 9.49 20.86 14.77
C GLY A 20 8.73 21.61 13.69
N LYS A 21 9.32 21.80 12.51
CA LYS A 21 8.71 22.59 11.42
C LYS A 21 8.03 21.74 10.34
N ARG A 22 8.43 20.49 10.20
CA ARG A 22 7.91 19.59 9.17
C ARG A 22 7.49 18.26 9.78
N ALA A 23 6.57 17.58 9.11
CA ALA A 23 6.12 16.25 9.52
C ALA A 23 6.01 15.34 8.31
N ARG A 24 6.25 14.05 8.55
CA ARG A 24 5.93 13.00 7.60
C ARG A 24 4.56 12.45 7.95
N VAL A 25 3.66 12.45 6.99
CA VAL A 25 2.28 12.03 7.21
C VAL A 25 1.88 10.93 6.23
N PHE A 26 0.93 10.10 6.65
CA PHE A 26 0.32 9.08 5.82
C PHE A 26 -1.15 9.44 5.60
N MET A 27 -1.56 9.56 4.33
CA MET A 27 -2.93 9.87 3.95
C MET A 27 -3.76 8.59 4.00
N ILE A 28 -4.58 8.45 5.05
CA ILE A 28 -5.26 7.20 5.39
C ILE A 28 -6.38 6.80 4.43
N ASP A 29 -6.81 7.70 3.57
CA ASP A 29 -7.85 7.42 2.58
C ASP A 29 -7.30 7.22 1.16
N TYR A 30 -6.00 7.49 0.95
CA TYR A 30 -5.36 7.43 -0.35
C TYR A 30 -4.11 6.54 -0.40
N GLY A 31 -3.50 6.24 0.76
CA GLY A 31 -2.34 5.36 0.80
C GLY A 31 -1.01 6.04 0.44
N MET A 32 -0.97 7.35 0.44
CA MET A 32 0.24 8.12 0.10
C MET A 32 0.93 8.62 1.36
N SER A 33 2.26 8.53 1.38
CA SER A 33 3.09 9.20 2.38
C SER A 33 3.70 10.45 1.77
N LEU A 34 3.71 11.53 2.52
CA LEU A 34 4.34 12.78 2.06
C LEU A 34 4.88 13.58 3.24
N GLU A 35 5.76 14.52 2.93
CA GLU A 35 6.30 15.45 3.90
C GLU A 35 5.61 16.80 3.74
N THR A 36 5.23 17.40 4.86
CA THR A 36 4.49 18.66 4.86
C THR A 36 4.98 19.58 5.96
N SER A 37 4.69 20.88 5.83
CA SER A 37 4.89 21.85 6.88
C SER A 37 3.83 21.67 7.97
N LEU A 38 4.20 21.84 9.24
CA LEU A 38 3.22 21.77 10.33
C LEU A 38 2.13 22.84 10.21
N THR A 39 2.40 23.93 9.50
CA THR A 39 1.40 24.97 9.27
C THR A 39 0.25 24.52 8.36
N ASP A 40 0.45 23.45 7.59
CA ASP A 40 -0.58 22.87 6.73
C ASP A 40 -1.37 21.74 7.40
N LEU A 41 -1.09 21.48 8.69
CA LEU A 41 -1.79 20.46 9.47
C LEU A 41 -2.85 21.08 10.37
N PHE A 42 -3.98 20.42 10.48
CA PHE A 42 -5.13 20.85 11.26
C PHE A 42 -5.64 19.70 12.12
N LYS A 43 -6.27 20.05 13.23
CA LYS A 43 -6.89 19.04 14.09
C LYS A 43 -8.01 18.32 13.36
N LEU A 44 -8.02 16.99 13.44
CA LEU A 44 -9.09 16.18 12.87
C LEU A 44 -10.35 16.31 13.74
N PRO A 45 -11.51 16.69 13.18
CA PRO A 45 -12.76 16.67 13.93
C PRO A 45 -13.06 15.27 14.49
N LYS A 46 -13.61 15.23 15.69
CA LYS A 46 -13.88 13.99 16.39
C LYS A 46 -14.80 13.05 15.60
N GLU A 47 -15.76 13.62 14.90
CA GLU A 47 -16.70 12.86 14.06
C GLU A 47 -16.01 12.10 12.93
N LEU A 48 -14.92 12.66 12.40
CA LEU A 48 -14.15 12.04 11.33
C LEU A 48 -13.10 11.07 11.85
N SER A 49 -12.71 11.17 13.11
CA SER A 49 -11.69 10.28 13.69
C SER A 49 -12.23 8.88 13.96
N SER A 50 -13.54 8.72 14.06
CA SER A 50 -14.19 7.41 14.27
C SER A 50 -14.38 6.62 12.98
N VAL A 51 -14.18 7.26 11.81
CA VAL A 51 -14.30 6.59 10.51
C VAL A 51 -12.97 5.93 10.17
N PRO A 52 -12.93 4.59 9.94
CA PRO A 52 -11.69 3.92 9.56
C PRO A 52 -11.10 4.50 8.29
N GLY A 53 -9.77 4.41 8.12
CA GLY A 53 -9.12 4.77 6.87
C GLY A 53 -9.62 3.89 5.73
N LEU A 54 -9.67 4.44 4.52
CA LEU A 54 -10.19 3.74 3.34
C LEU A 54 -9.13 2.87 2.65
N VAL A 55 -7.88 2.95 3.11
CA VAL A 55 -6.77 2.19 2.55
C VAL A 55 -6.44 1.01 3.46
N VAL A 56 -6.29 -0.16 2.87
CA VAL A 56 -5.86 -1.36 3.57
C VAL A 56 -4.56 -1.83 2.93
N ARG A 57 -3.53 -2.03 3.76
CA ARG A 57 -2.26 -2.59 3.31
C ARG A 57 -2.40 -4.10 3.14
N VAL A 58 -2.03 -4.60 1.96
CA VAL A 58 -2.07 -6.02 1.67
C VAL A 58 -0.74 -6.48 1.07
N HIS A 59 -0.46 -7.77 1.21
CA HIS A 59 0.68 -8.43 0.56
C HIS A 59 0.14 -9.46 -0.43
N LEU A 60 0.75 -9.51 -1.61
CA LEU A 60 0.43 -10.58 -2.57
C LEU A 60 1.08 -11.89 -2.14
N ARG A 61 0.29 -12.95 -2.11
CA ARG A 61 0.75 -14.29 -1.74
C ARG A 61 1.60 -14.90 -2.85
N GLY A 62 2.63 -15.63 -2.44
CA GLY A 62 3.43 -16.43 -3.35
C GLY A 62 4.57 -15.71 -4.05
N ILE A 63 4.77 -14.42 -3.81
CA ILE A 63 5.85 -13.64 -4.41
C ILE A 63 6.66 -12.86 -3.38
N LYS A 64 7.90 -12.57 -3.75
CA LYS A 64 8.81 -11.74 -2.95
C LYS A 64 9.75 -10.99 -3.90
N PRO A 65 10.46 -9.94 -3.41
CA PRO A 65 11.50 -9.32 -4.22
C PRO A 65 12.64 -10.30 -4.50
N ALA A 66 13.34 -10.12 -5.62
CA ALA A 66 14.49 -10.95 -5.97
C ALA A 66 15.66 -10.74 -5.00
N GLY A 67 15.83 -9.52 -4.49
CA GLY A 67 16.81 -9.19 -3.46
C GLY A 67 16.19 -9.12 -2.07
N SER A 68 16.84 -8.39 -1.16
CA SER A 68 16.34 -8.18 0.20
C SER A 68 15.18 -7.19 0.25
N GLU A 69 15.09 -6.32 -0.74
CA GLU A 69 14.05 -5.29 -0.86
C GLU A 69 13.61 -5.19 -2.32
N TRP A 70 12.44 -4.56 -2.53
CA TRP A 70 11.97 -4.27 -3.87
C TRP A 70 12.88 -3.25 -4.53
N SER A 71 13.43 -3.58 -5.72
CA SER A 71 14.24 -2.66 -6.51
C SER A 71 13.36 -1.60 -7.18
N ASP A 72 13.98 -0.49 -7.62
CA ASP A 72 13.25 0.55 -8.34
C ASP A 72 12.64 0.01 -9.63
N GLN A 73 13.36 -0.87 -10.34
CA GLN A 73 12.85 -1.51 -11.56
C GLN A 73 11.65 -2.41 -11.28
N GLU A 74 11.71 -3.18 -10.18
CA GLU A 74 10.59 -4.04 -9.76
C GLU A 74 9.37 -3.19 -9.38
N MET A 75 9.57 -2.08 -8.69
CA MET A 75 8.47 -1.18 -8.32
C MET A 75 7.85 -0.50 -9.54
N GLU A 76 8.64 -0.09 -10.53
CA GLU A 76 8.11 0.48 -11.76
C GLU A 76 7.30 -0.55 -12.56
N ALA A 77 7.78 -1.79 -12.67
CA ALA A 77 7.04 -2.86 -13.30
C ALA A 77 5.73 -3.15 -12.56
N ALA A 78 5.77 -3.15 -11.23
CA ALA A 78 4.59 -3.35 -10.40
C ALA A 78 3.53 -2.27 -10.60
N LYS A 79 3.93 -1.02 -10.74
CA LYS A 79 3.00 0.08 -11.00
C LYS A 79 2.23 -0.11 -12.30
N ILE A 80 2.89 -0.63 -13.33
CA ILE A 80 2.26 -0.91 -14.63
C ILE A 80 1.27 -2.06 -14.49
N ILE A 81 1.68 -3.17 -13.85
CA ILE A 81 0.82 -4.33 -13.66
C ILE A 81 -0.42 -3.98 -12.85
N LEU A 82 -0.25 -3.19 -11.78
CA LEU A 82 -1.33 -2.79 -10.88
C LEU A 82 -2.13 -1.59 -11.38
N ASP A 83 -1.73 -1.01 -12.52
CA ASP A 83 -2.41 0.15 -13.11
C ASP A 83 -2.63 1.27 -12.10
N VAL A 84 -1.57 1.65 -11.39
CA VAL A 84 -1.64 2.60 -10.27
C VAL A 84 -2.20 3.96 -10.67
N GLU A 85 -1.93 4.40 -11.91
CA GLU A 85 -2.43 5.67 -12.44
C GLU A 85 -3.81 5.56 -13.07
N GLY A 86 -4.35 4.35 -13.21
CA GLY A 86 -5.65 4.10 -13.79
C GLY A 86 -6.70 3.82 -12.73
N SER A 87 -7.80 3.20 -13.18
CA SER A 87 -8.94 2.87 -12.32
C SER A 87 -9.34 1.39 -12.43
N THR A 88 -8.39 0.53 -12.73
CA THR A 88 -8.64 -0.90 -12.86
C THR A 88 -9.03 -1.50 -11.50
N ASN A 89 -10.12 -2.26 -11.49
CA ASN A 89 -10.58 -2.97 -10.32
C ASN A 89 -10.05 -4.41 -10.33
N PHE A 90 -9.32 -4.77 -9.26
CA PHE A 90 -8.82 -6.11 -9.07
C PHE A 90 -9.67 -6.85 -8.05
N ALA A 91 -9.84 -8.16 -8.22
CA ALA A 91 -10.52 -9.00 -7.25
C ALA A 91 -9.51 -9.58 -6.26
N LEU A 92 -9.83 -9.52 -4.98
CA LEU A 92 -9.03 -10.12 -3.91
C LEU A 92 -9.68 -11.43 -3.46
N THR A 93 -8.88 -12.49 -3.37
CA THR A 93 -9.34 -13.81 -2.91
C THR A 93 -8.35 -14.39 -1.91
N ASP A 94 -8.75 -15.47 -1.23
CA ASP A 94 -7.90 -16.20 -0.29
C ASP A 94 -7.23 -15.29 0.74
N ILE A 95 -8.03 -14.40 1.33
CA ILE A 95 -7.57 -13.41 2.29
C ILE A 95 -7.17 -14.13 3.57
N LYS A 96 -5.92 -13.93 4.02
CA LYS A 96 -5.41 -14.48 5.28
C LYS A 96 -4.69 -13.42 6.09
N TYR A 97 -4.90 -13.46 7.39
CA TYR A 97 -4.19 -12.59 8.34
C TYR A 97 -3.15 -13.45 9.07
N VAL A 98 -1.88 -13.07 8.95
CA VAL A 98 -0.75 -13.75 9.59
C VAL A 98 0.10 -12.70 10.29
N ALA A 99 0.28 -12.83 11.60
CA ALA A 99 1.07 -11.91 12.41
C ALA A 99 0.66 -10.43 12.24
N GLY A 100 -0.65 -10.18 12.10
CA GLY A 100 -1.19 -8.82 11.92
C GLY A 100 -1.11 -8.28 10.51
N GLU A 101 -0.60 -9.05 9.56
CA GLU A 101 -0.50 -8.66 8.15
C GLU A 101 -1.53 -9.40 7.31
N CYS A 102 -2.07 -8.72 6.31
CA CYS A 102 -3.08 -9.25 5.41
C CYS A 102 -2.43 -9.76 4.11
N TRP A 103 -2.60 -11.05 3.82
CA TRP A 103 -2.07 -11.70 2.63
C TRP A 103 -3.22 -12.10 1.72
N VAL A 104 -3.12 -11.78 0.43
CA VAL A 104 -4.21 -11.98 -0.53
C VAL A 104 -3.69 -12.54 -1.85
N ASN A 105 -4.57 -13.23 -2.57
CA ASN A 105 -4.43 -13.45 -4.00
C ASN A 105 -5.22 -12.38 -4.73
N MET A 106 -4.72 -11.94 -5.88
CA MET A 106 -5.34 -10.88 -6.65
C MET A 106 -5.46 -11.30 -8.11
N THR A 107 -6.63 -11.06 -8.68
CA THR A 107 -6.88 -11.31 -10.11
C THR A 107 -7.29 -10.01 -10.79
N ASP A 108 -6.86 -9.85 -12.06
CA ASP A 108 -7.26 -8.70 -12.87
C ASP A 108 -8.65 -8.91 -13.49
N PRO A 109 -9.21 -7.89 -14.18
CA PRO A 109 -10.53 -8.02 -14.79
C PRO A 109 -10.64 -9.12 -15.87
N GLN A 110 -9.52 -9.57 -16.43
CA GLN A 110 -9.48 -10.67 -17.39
C GLN A 110 -9.31 -12.03 -16.72
N GLY A 111 -9.28 -12.08 -15.39
CA GLY A 111 -9.15 -13.32 -14.63
C GLY A 111 -7.72 -13.83 -14.49
N ARG A 112 -6.71 -13.00 -14.83
CA ARG A 112 -5.30 -13.38 -14.71
C ARG A 112 -4.81 -13.19 -13.28
N ASP A 113 -4.00 -14.13 -12.81
CA ASP A 113 -3.37 -14.04 -11.49
C ASP A 113 -2.26 -12.96 -11.52
N VAL A 114 -2.41 -11.94 -10.69
CA VAL A 114 -1.47 -10.82 -10.64
C VAL A 114 -0.07 -11.28 -10.17
N ALA A 115 0.00 -12.21 -9.23
CA ALA A 115 1.29 -12.76 -8.78
C ALA A 115 2.06 -13.42 -9.92
N GLU A 116 1.36 -14.18 -10.78
CA GLU A 116 1.98 -14.78 -11.98
C GLU A 116 2.47 -13.72 -12.96
N LEU A 117 1.73 -12.64 -13.13
CA LEU A 117 2.16 -11.52 -13.99
C LEU A 117 3.45 -10.88 -13.45
N PHE A 118 3.58 -10.74 -12.15
CA PHE A 118 4.81 -10.23 -11.52
C PHE A 118 6.00 -11.15 -11.83
N ILE A 119 5.82 -12.45 -11.70
CA ILE A 119 6.88 -13.43 -11.97
C ILE A 119 7.27 -13.41 -13.45
N LYS A 120 6.30 -13.43 -14.36
CA LYS A 120 6.55 -13.43 -15.81
C LYS A 120 7.26 -12.20 -16.30
N THR A 121 6.99 -11.06 -15.72
CA THR A 121 7.60 -9.78 -16.12
C THR A 121 8.90 -9.49 -15.39
N GLY A 122 9.33 -10.34 -14.46
CA GLY A 122 10.53 -10.14 -13.67
C GLY A 122 10.38 -9.14 -12.53
N ALA A 123 9.14 -8.73 -12.23
CA ALA A 123 8.88 -7.80 -11.12
C ALA A 123 8.99 -8.45 -9.74
N ALA A 124 8.94 -9.78 -9.68
CA ALA A 124 9.05 -10.54 -8.45
C ALA A 124 9.52 -11.96 -8.74
N VAL A 125 9.87 -12.69 -7.69
CA VAL A 125 10.20 -14.12 -7.77
C VAL A 125 9.24 -14.91 -6.88
N LEU A 126 9.15 -16.22 -7.15
CA LEU A 126 8.30 -17.12 -6.37
C LEU A 126 8.80 -17.20 -4.92
N ASP A 127 7.88 -17.09 -3.98
CA ASP A 127 8.17 -17.28 -2.56
C ASP A 127 7.69 -18.66 -2.10
N THR A 128 8.60 -19.63 -2.10
CA THR A 128 8.29 -21.01 -1.71
C THR A 128 8.03 -21.15 -0.20
N LEU A 129 8.59 -20.25 0.63
CA LEU A 129 8.39 -20.30 2.08
C LEU A 129 6.96 -19.95 2.48
N GLN A 130 6.29 -19.08 1.73
CA GLN A 130 4.88 -18.76 1.99
C GLN A 130 4.00 -19.98 1.80
N GLY A 131 4.27 -20.80 0.77
CA GLY A 131 3.55 -22.03 0.54
C GLY A 131 3.66 -23.02 1.71
N GLU A 132 4.82 -23.12 2.33
CA GLU A 132 5.05 -23.98 3.49
C GLU A 132 4.28 -23.50 4.73
N LEU A 133 4.18 -22.18 4.93
CA LEU A 133 3.44 -21.61 6.05
C LEU A 133 1.93 -21.77 5.92
N GLU A 134 1.42 -21.94 4.72
CA GLU A 134 -0.01 -22.10 4.43
C GLU A 134 -0.51 -23.52 4.59
N HIS A 135 0.40 -24.49 4.66
CA HIS A 135 0.09 -25.91 4.82
C HIS A 135 0.62 -26.37 6.18
N PRO A 136 -0.16 -26.18 7.27
CA PRO A 136 0.24 -26.67 8.58
C PRO A 136 0.29 -28.18 8.68
#